data_edbce897440f40b11ae495520c1f7a3d
#
_entry.id   edbce897440f40b11ae495520c1f7a3d
#
_cell.length_a   1.000
_cell.length_b   1.000
_cell.length_c   1.000
_cell.angle_alpha   90.00
_cell.angle_beta   90.00
_cell.angle_gamma   90.00
#
_symmetry.space_group_name_H-M   'P 1'
#
loop_
_entity.id
_entity.type
_entity.pdbx_description
1 polymer ?
#
loop_
_entity_poly.entity_id
_entity_poly.type
_entity_poly.pdbx_seq_one_letter_code
_entity_poly.pdbx_strand_id
1 'polypeptide(L)'
;LLTSFYWENFIYFGSGPQKGPDGKLAITFPLGDKKMPGIATEDIGGCAYGIFKRGAEFIGKTVGIAGEHLTGAQMATALTQALGQPVAYNSVTPEAYRAMGFPGADDLGNMFQFKRDFESYFCGARDPEVARKLHPGLQDFKAWLARNKSKIPLPETAAGA
;
A
#
# COMPACT_ATOMS: atom_id res chain seq x y z
N LEU A 1 -18.62 -1.35 -0.77
CA LEU A 1 -17.33 -1.60 -0.17
C LEU A 1 -16.29 -0.68 -0.78
N LEU A 2 -15.54 0.08 0.04
CA LEU A 2 -14.43 0.94 -0.39
C LEU A 2 -13.12 0.30 0.08
N THR A 3 -12.27 -0.07 -0.86
CA THR A 3 -10.95 -0.65 -0.58
C THR A 3 -9.89 0.44 -0.37
N SER A 4 -8.66 0.03 -0.08
CA SER A 4 -7.48 0.87 0.11
C SER A 4 -6.37 0.48 -0.87
N PHE A 5 -5.13 0.94 -0.65
CA PHE A 5 -3.99 0.55 -1.49
C PHE A 5 -3.71 -0.96 -1.36
N TYR A 6 -3.59 -1.66 -2.48
CA TYR A 6 -3.31 -3.09 -2.47
C TYR A 6 -1.81 -3.32 -2.28
N TRP A 7 -1.42 -4.11 -1.27
CA TRP A 7 -0.01 -4.45 -1.06
C TRP A 7 0.55 -5.30 -2.19
N GLU A 8 -0.30 -6.00 -2.94
CA GLU A 8 0.08 -6.72 -4.16
C GLU A 8 0.64 -5.79 -5.25
N ASN A 9 0.42 -4.48 -5.17
CA ASN A 9 1.06 -3.51 -6.06
C ASN A 9 2.59 -3.50 -5.92
N PHE A 10 3.13 -3.93 -4.76
CA PHE A 10 4.56 -4.14 -4.60
C PHE A 10 5.10 -5.32 -5.44
N ILE A 11 4.22 -6.24 -5.87
CA ILE A 11 4.59 -7.41 -6.65
C ILE A 11 4.31 -7.17 -8.15
N TYR A 12 3.10 -6.71 -8.49
CA TYR A 12 2.60 -6.77 -9.87
C TYR A 12 2.61 -5.43 -10.62
N PHE A 13 2.57 -4.31 -9.90
CA PHE A 13 2.33 -2.99 -10.51
C PHE A 13 3.48 -1.99 -10.31
N GLY A 14 4.69 -2.49 -10.13
CA GLY A 14 5.90 -1.65 -10.11
C GLY A 14 6.04 -0.72 -8.90
N SER A 15 5.18 -0.84 -7.87
CA SER A 15 5.32 -0.07 -6.63
C SER A 15 6.40 -0.63 -5.69
N GLY A 16 6.99 -1.77 -6.03
CA GLY A 16 8.06 -2.41 -5.27
C GLY A 16 9.37 -1.62 -5.28
N PRO A 17 10.37 -2.06 -4.48
CA PRO A 17 11.66 -1.40 -4.41
C PRO A 17 12.37 -1.39 -5.77
N GLN A 18 12.78 -0.20 -6.21
CA GLN A 18 13.56 0.02 -7.43
C GLN A 18 14.93 0.57 -7.07
N LYS A 19 15.96 0.33 -7.91
CA LYS A 19 17.27 0.96 -7.74
C LYS A 19 17.21 2.42 -8.17
N GLY A 20 17.60 3.31 -7.26
CA GLY A 20 17.86 4.70 -7.59
C GLY A 20 19.18 4.90 -8.37
N PRO A 21 19.48 6.12 -8.78
CA PRO A 21 20.75 6.45 -9.46
C PRO A 21 22.00 6.13 -8.62
N ASP A 22 21.87 6.11 -7.30
CA ASP A 22 22.90 5.75 -6.33
C ASP A 22 23.03 4.24 -6.10
N GLY A 23 22.26 3.42 -6.83
CA GLY A 23 22.27 1.96 -6.72
C GLY A 23 21.50 1.42 -5.51
N LYS A 24 20.94 2.26 -4.65
CA LYS A 24 20.18 1.86 -3.47
C LYS A 24 18.73 1.57 -3.81
N LEU A 25 18.14 0.62 -3.08
CA LEU A 25 16.71 0.32 -3.22
C LEU A 25 15.87 1.41 -2.56
N ALA A 26 14.81 1.82 -3.26
CA ALA A 26 13.81 2.74 -2.71
C ALA A 26 12.42 2.41 -3.23
N ILE A 27 11.40 2.68 -2.40
CA ILE A 27 10.01 2.83 -2.84
C ILE A 27 9.72 4.32 -3.03
N THR A 28 8.97 4.67 -4.07
CA THR A 28 8.71 6.08 -4.42
C THR A 28 7.21 6.34 -4.41
N PHE A 29 6.78 7.26 -3.53
CA PHE A 29 5.39 7.73 -3.48
C PHE A 29 5.32 9.24 -3.21
N PRO A 30 4.35 9.96 -3.78
CA PRO A 30 4.15 11.39 -3.54
C PRO A 30 3.25 11.63 -2.33
N LEU A 31 3.58 11.02 -1.18
CA LEU A 31 2.76 11.05 0.03
C LEU A 31 3.33 11.96 1.14
N GLY A 32 4.59 12.42 1.00
CA GLY A 32 5.24 13.12 2.10
C GLY A 32 5.33 12.24 3.35
N ASP A 33 4.90 12.78 4.47
CA ASP A 33 4.82 12.11 5.77
C ASP A 33 3.42 11.52 6.08
N LYS A 34 2.51 11.56 5.10
CA LYS A 34 1.12 11.15 5.29
C LYS A 34 0.94 9.64 5.27
N LYS A 35 -0.05 9.18 6.00
CA LYS A 35 -0.43 7.77 6.05
C LYS A 35 -1.28 7.39 4.85
N MET A 36 -1.06 6.20 4.35
CA MET A 36 -1.85 5.57 3.33
C MET A 36 -2.47 4.29 3.88
N PRO A 37 -3.80 4.16 3.86
CA PRO A 37 -4.46 2.89 4.15
C PRO A 37 -4.05 1.85 3.11
N GLY A 38 -3.66 0.66 3.56
CA GLY A 38 -3.30 -0.47 2.71
C GLY A 38 -3.97 -1.76 3.16
N ILE A 39 -4.09 -2.74 2.28
CA ILE A 39 -4.75 -4.02 2.54
C ILE A 39 -4.20 -5.12 1.62
N ALA A 40 -4.13 -6.36 2.11
CA ALA A 40 -3.95 -7.54 1.26
C ALA A 40 -5.22 -7.79 0.43
N THR A 41 -5.07 -8.14 -0.85
CA THR A 41 -6.22 -8.35 -1.73
C THR A 41 -7.09 -9.53 -1.28
N GLU A 42 -6.51 -10.58 -0.71
CA GLU A 42 -7.26 -11.71 -0.16
C GLU A 42 -8.18 -11.29 1.01
N ASP A 43 -7.76 -10.32 1.82
CA ASP A 43 -8.54 -9.84 2.97
C ASP A 43 -9.76 -9.01 2.54
N ILE A 44 -9.75 -8.46 1.32
CA ILE A 44 -10.94 -7.80 0.75
C ILE A 44 -12.09 -8.81 0.63
N GLY A 45 -11.78 -10.02 0.14
CA GLY A 45 -12.74 -11.13 0.08
C GLY A 45 -13.26 -11.54 1.46
N GLY A 46 -12.37 -11.62 2.45
CA GLY A 46 -12.71 -11.90 3.84
C GLY A 46 -13.66 -10.86 4.45
N CYS A 47 -13.37 -9.57 4.23
CA CYS A 47 -14.24 -8.47 4.67
C CYS A 47 -15.60 -8.48 3.95
N ALA A 48 -15.62 -8.71 2.64
CA ALA A 48 -16.86 -8.82 1.86
C ALA A 48 -17.73 -9.97 2.38
N TYR A 49 -17.14 -11.14 2.64
CA TYR A 49 -17.85 -12.27 3.24
C TYR A 49 -18.42 -11.89 4.62
N GLY A 50 -17.64 -11.19 5.47
CA GLY A 50 -18.12 -10.71 6.76
C GLY A 50 -19.32 -9.78 6.66
N ILE A 51 -19.37 -8.90 5.64
CA ILE A 51 -20.51 -8.03 5.34
C ILE A 51 -21.72 -8.87 4.95
N PHE A 52 -21.59 -9.80 4.01
CA PHE A 52 -22.70 -10.67 3.56
C PHE A 52 -23.24 -11.52 4.70
N LYS A 53 -22.37 -12.04 5.56
CA LYS A 53 -22.78 -12.84 6.72
C LYS A 53 -23.64 -12.07 7.72
N ARG A 54 -23.43 -10.76 7.85
CA ARG A 54 -24.22 -9.87 8.72
C ARG A 54 -25.47 -9.32 8.04
N GLY A 55 -25.61 -9.47 6.73
CA GLY A 55 -26.83 -9.23 5.96
C GLY A 55 -27.43 -7.84 6.18
N ALA A 56 -28.59 -7.79 6.79
CA ALA A 56 -29.40 -6.57 6.94
C ALA A 56 -28.66 -5.40 7.64
N GLU A 57 -27.67 -5.70 8.49
CA GLU A 57 -26.89 -4.66 9.17
C GLU A 57 -26.18 -3.70 8.19
N PHE A 58 -25.79 -4.20 7.01
CA PHE A 58 -24.99 -3.44 6.04
C PHE A 58 -25.78 -2.97 4.80
N ILE A 59 -27.08 -3.28 4.70
CA ILE A 59 -27.89 -2.81 3.57
C ILE A 59 -27.89 -1.25 3.53
N GLY A 60 -27.56 -0.69 2.36
CA GLY A 60 -27.49 0.75 2.13
C GLY A 60 -26.30 1.46 2.76
N LYS A 61 -25.39 0.73 3.43
CA LYS A 61 -24.21 1.35 4.06
C LYS A 61 -22.97 1.30 3.16
N THR A 62 -22.18 2.36 3.22
CA THR A 62 -20.82 2.39 2.67
C THR A 62 -19.85 1.93 3.73
N VAL A 63 -19.04 0.94 3.41
CA VAL A 63 -18.04 0.35 4.32
C VAL A 63 -16.66 0.50 3.70
N GLY A 64 -15.78 1.24 4.38
CA GLY A 64 -14.37 1.34 4.01
C GLY A 64 -13.53 0.35 4.81
N ILE A 65 -12.53 -0.25 4.16
CA ILE A 65 -11.65 -1.26 4.76
C ILE A 65 -10.18 -0.97 4.50
N ALA A 66 -9.36 -1.26 5.49
CA ALA A 66 -7.91 -1.27 5.41
C ALA A 66 -7.35 -2.33 6.37
N GLY A 67 -6.21 -2.91 6.06
CA GLY A 67 -5.44 -3.75 6.97
C GLY A 67 -4.65 -2.91 7.97
N GLU A 68 -4.06 -1.82 7.48
CA GLU A 68 -3.22 -0.92 8.28
C GLU A 68 -3.10 0.46 7.60
N HIS A 69 -2.72 1.48 8.39
CA HIS A 69 -2.37 2.82 7.90
C HIS A 69 -0.89 3.06 8.10
N LEU A 70 -0.12 3.20 7.02
CA LEU A 70 1.33 3.38 7.08
C LEU A 70 1.78 4.60 6.29
N THR A 71 2.80 5.29 6.80
CA THR A 71 3.58 6.25 6.01
C THR A 71 4.51 5.52 5.04
N GLY A 72 4.98 6.22 4.00
CA GLY A 72 5.99 5.67 3.09
C GLY A 72 7.26 5.22 3.82
N ALA A 73 7.69 5.97 4.84
CA ALA A 73 8.85 5.63 5.66
C ALA A 73 8.62 4.34 6.48
N GLN A 74 7.42 4.15 7.04
CA GLN A 74 7.09 2.92 7.76
C GLN A 74 7.05 1.71 6.83
N MET A 75 6.50 1.86 5.61
CA MET A 75 6.52 0.81 4.59
C MET A 75 7.96 0.44 4.19
N ALA A 76 8.83 1.44 3.96
CA ALA A 76 10.24 1.21 3.63
C ALA A 76 10.99 0.48 4.75
N THR A 77 10.72 0.84 6.02
CA THR A 77 11.28 0.14 7.19
C THR A 77 10.84 -1.32 7.26
N ALA A 78 9.55 -1.59 7.05
CA ALA A 78 9.02 -2.95 7.03
C ALA A 78 9.61 -3.79 5.89
N LEU A 79 9.74 -3.20 4.69
CA LEU A 79 10.40 -3.83 3.54
C LEU A 79 11.88 -4.13 3.84
N THR A 80 12.62 -3.20 4.44
CA THR A 80 14.01 -3.42 4.88
C THR A 80 14.12 -4.64 5.78
N GLN A 81 13.26 -4.74 6.79
CA GLN A 81 13.27 -5.87 7.71
C GLN A 81 12.91 -7.19 7.01
N ALA A 82 11.91 -7.17 6.14
CA ALA A 82 11.43 -8.37 5.46
C ALA A 82 12.43 -8.89 4.41
N LEU A 83 13.06 -7.99 3.65
CA LEU A 83 13.98 -8.32 2.55
C LEU A 83 15.42 -8.53 3.02
N GLY A 84 15.76 -8.12 4.24
CA GLY A 84 17.11 -8.21 4.79
C GLY A 84 18.14 -7.28 4.13
N GLN A 85 17.68 -6.25 3.44
CA GLN A 85 18.52 -5.22 2.80
C GLN A 85 17.86 -3.85 2.85
N PRO A 86 18.64 -2.75 2.92
CA PRO A 86 18.09 -1.43 3.06
C PRO A 86 17.17 -1.03 1.91
N VAL A 87 15.98 -0.56 2.25
CA VAL A 87 15.02 0.06 1.33
C VAL A 87 14.70 1.46 1.85
N ALA A 88 14.99 2.49 1.06
CA ALA A 88 14.69 3.88 1.40
C ALA A 88 13.26 4.25 0.98
N TYR A 89 12.72 5.28 1.60
CA TYR A 89 11.55 5.97 1.11
C TYR A 89 11.95 7.22 0.34
N ASN A 90 11.66 7.25 -0.95
CA ASN A 90 11.84 8.41 -1.82
C ASN A 90 10.50 9.17 -1.89
N SER A 91 10.41 10.22 -1.08
CA SER A 91 9.24 11.11 -1.10
C SER A 91 9.42 12.15 -2.21
N VAL A 92 8.54 12.12 -3.19
CA VAL A 92 8.51 13.09 -4.30
C VAL A 92 7.27 13.97 -4.21
N THR A 93 7.25 15.08 -4.95
CA THR A 93 6.00 15.85 -5.10
C THR A 93 5.06 15.15 -6.09
N PRO A 94 3.74 15.40 -6.03
CA PRO A 94 2.81 14.85 -7.03
C PRO A 94 3.13 15.27 -8.46
N GLU A 95 3.65 16.50 -8.64
CA GLU A 95 4.09 17.02 -9.94
C GLU A 95 5.28 16.19 -10.46
N ALA A 96 6.28 15.95 -9.61
CA ALA A 96 7.44 15.13 -9.97
C ALA A 96 7.03 13.69 -10.28
N TYR A 97 6.05 13.14 -9.53
CA TYR A 97 5.54 11.79 -9.78
C TYR A 97 4.84 11.68 -11.14
N ARG A 98 3.98 12.65 -11.48
CA ARG A 98 3.35 12.71 -12.82
C ARG A 98 4.38 12.86 -13.93
N ALA A 99 5.43 13.67 -13.70
CA ALA A 99 6.51 13.90 -14.67
C ALA A 99 7.40 12.67 -14.93
N MET A 100 7.27 11.58 -14.17
CA MET A 100 7.98 10.32 -14.45
C MET A 100 7.54 9.67 -15.76
N GLY A 101 6.38 10.00 -16.30
CA GLY A 101 5.96 9.67 -17.67
C GLY A 101 5.66 8.20 -17.95
N PHE A 102 5.55 7.35 -16.94
CA PHE A 102 5.10 5.98 -17.14
C PHE A 102 3.59 5.93 -17.42
N PRO A 103 3.07 4.88 -18.08
CA PRO A 103 1.65 4.77 -18.37
C PRO A 103 0.79 4.87 -17.10
N GLY A 104 -0.13 5.84 -17.05
CA GLY A 104 -0.99 6.10 -15.88
C GLY A 104 -0.36 6.99 -14.79
N ALA A 105 0.82 7.59 -15.03
CA ALA A 105 1.48 8.45 -14.04
C ALA A 105 0.62 9.64 -13.60
N ASP A 106 -0.16 10.22 -14.51
CA ASP A 106 -1.06 11.34 -14.22
C ASP A 106 -2.18 10.91 -13.28
N ASP A 107 -2.88 9.82 -13.58
CA ASP A 107 -3.97 9.28 -12.76
C ASP A 107 -3.46 8.86 -11.37
N LEU A 108 -2.36 8.13 -11.32
CA LEU A 108 -1.76 7.70 -10.07
C LEU A 108 -1.26 8.88 -9.24
N GLY A 109 -0.65 9.88 -9.90
CA GLY A 109 -0.22 11.11 -9.24
C GLY A 109 -1.39 11.88 -8.62
N ASN A 110 -2.50 12.01 -9.34
CA ASN A 110 -3.73 12.64 -8.84
C ASN A 110 -4.35 11.82 -7.69
N MET A 111 -4.39 10.49 -7.81
CA MET A 111 -4.88 9.60 -6.76
C MET A 111 -4.05 9.72 -5.47
N PHE A 112 -2.72 9.70 -5.57
CA PHE A 112 -1.86 9.86 -4.40
C PHE A 112 -1.92 11.27 -3.82
N GLN A 113 -2.01 12.30 -4.66
CA GLN A 113 -2.21 13.67 -4.20
C GLN A 113 -3.49 13.80 -3.39
N PHE A 114 -4.60 13.26 -3.86
CA PHE A 114 -5.86 13.23 -3.10
C PHE A 114 -5.68 12.53 -1.74
N LYS A 115 -5.04 11.37 -1.71
CA LYS A 115 -4.79 10.63 -0.47
C LYS A 115 -3.92 11.40 0.52
N ARG A 116 -2.93 12.16 0.02
CA ARG A 116 -2.06 13.02 0.81
C ARG A 116 -2.81 14.24 1.37
N ASP A 117 -3.51 14.95 0.48
CA ASP A 117 -4.13 16.24 0.82
C ASP A 117 -5.38 16.05 1.69
N PHE A 118 -6.05 14.92 1.57
CA PHE A 118 -7.25 14.55 2.33
C PHE A 118 -7.01 13.32 3.25
N GLU A 119 -5.80 13.20 3.82
CA GLU A 119 -5.39 12.06 4.66
C GLU A 119 -6.42 11.71 5.74
N SER A 120 -6.85 12.70 6.53
CA SER A 120 -7.78 12.48 7.64
C SER A 120 -9.12 11.90 7.17
N TYR A 121 -9.64 12.40 6.05
CA TYR A 121 -10.86 11.88 5.43
C TYR A 121 -10.63 10.45 4.90
N PHE A 122 -9.55 10.25 4.15
CA PHE A 122 -9.30 8.98 3.47
C PHE A 122 -9.01 7.84 4.46
N CYS A 123 -8.20 8.13 5.49
CA CYS A 123 -7.93 7.20 6.59
C CYS A 123 -9.16 6.96 7.47
N GLY A 124 -9.89 8.03 7.85
CA GLY A 124 -11.09 7.93 8.67
C GLY A 124 -12.21 7.12 8.03
N ALA A 125 -12.32 7.17 6.69
CA ALA A 125 -13.28 6.35 5.95
C ALA A 125 -12.87 4.88 5.81
N ARG A 126 -11.68 4.47 6.27
CA ARG A 126 -11.09 3.12 6.12
C ARG A 126 -10.43 2.65 7.41
N ASP A 127 -11.22 2.60 8.48
CA ASP A 127 -10.75 2.17 9.80
C ASP A 127 -10.39 0.69 9.81
N PRO A 128 -9.13 0.30 10.11
CA PRO A 128 -8.70 -1.09 10.21
C PRO A 128 -9.49 -1.91 11.24
N GLU A 129 -9.99 -1.26 12.31
CA GLU A 129 -10.78 -1.96 13.33
C GLU A 129 -12.15 -2.43 12.78
N VAL A 130 -12.74 -1.67 11.85
CA VAL A 130 -13.96 -2.10 11.14
C VAL A 130 -13.64 -3.33 10.29
N ALA A 131 -12.54 -3.31 9.54
CA ALA A 131 -12.11 -4.44 8.73
C ALA A 131 -11.81 -5.68 9.58
N ARG A 132 -11.16 -5.52 10.73
CA ARG A 132 -10.84 -6.61 11.67
C ARG A 132 -12.08 -7.27 12.27
N LYS A 133 -13.11 -6.47 12.56
CA LYS A 133 -14.41 -7.00 13.03
C LYS A 133 -15.15 -7.78 11.94
N LEU A 134 -14.95 -7.44 10.67
CA LEU A 134 -15.52 -8.15 9.53
C LEU A 134 -14.73 -9.44 9.21
N HIS A 135 -13.41 -9.35 9.32
CA HIS A 135 -12.48 -10.42 9.01
C HIS A 135 -11.43 -10.57 10.11
N PRO A 136 -11.65 -11.45 11.12
CA PRO A 136 -10.69 -11.62 12.23
C PRO A 136 -9.29 -12.06 11.80
N GLY A 137 -9.15 -12.66 10.62
CA GLY A 137 -7.86 -13.05 10.03
C GLY A 137 -7.15 -11.94 9.26
N LEU A 138 -7.65 -10.68 9.35
CA LEU A 138 -7.07 -9.52 8.66
C LEU A 138 -5.57 -9.40 8.95
N GLN A 139 -4.78 -9.31 7.87
CA GLN A 139 -3.34 -9.13 7.96
C GLN A 139 -2.98 -7.65 8.19
N ASP A 140 -1.92 -7.42 8.96
CA ASP A 140 -1.12 -6.21 8.87
C ASP A 140 -0.06 -6.34 7.76
N PHE A 141 0.65 -5.26 7.44
CA PHE A 141 1.65 -5.26 6.38
C PHE A 141 2.82 -6.22 6.66
N LYS A 142 3.21 -6.34 7.92
CA LYS A 142 4.28 -7.26 8.33
C LYS A 142 3.89 -8.73 8.11
N ALA A 143 2.68 -9.10 8.46
CA ALA A 143 2.15 -10.45 8.25
C ALA A 143 2.05 -10.77 6.75
N TRP A 144 1.58 -9.81 5.93
CA TRP A 144 1.55 -9.94 4.48
C TRP A 144 2.96 -10.10 3.90
N LEU A 145 3.92 -9.29 4.33
CA LEU A 145 5.33 -9.40 3.90
C LEU A 145 5.93 -10.75 4.26
N ALA A 146 5.65 -11.30 5.43
CA ALA A 146 6.15 -12.61 5.84
C ALA A 146 5.77 -13.72 4.84
N ARG A 147 4.61 -13.61 4.20
CA ARG A 147 4.11 -14.58 3.21
C ARG A 147 4.52 -14.26 1.77
N ASN A 148 4.76 -13.01 1.44
CA ASN A 148 4.84 -12.56 0.06
C ASN A 148 6.19 -11.94 -0.34
N LYS A 149 7.12 -11.71 0.60
CA LYS A 149 8.40 -11.04 0.31
C LYS A 149 9.21 -11.68 -0.82
N SER A 150 9.14 -13.01 -0.97
CA SER A 150 9.85 -13.73 -2.04
C SER A 150 9.27 -13.50 -3.43
N LYS A 151 8.08 -12.95 -3.52
CA LYS A 151 7.39 -12.61 -4.78
C LYS A 151 7.65 -11.17 -5.22
N ILE A 152 8.19 -10.33 -4.34
CA ILE A 152 8.50 -8.93 -4.66
C ILE A 152 9.67 -8.90 -5.63
N PRO A 153 9.49 -8.38 -6.86
CA PRO A 153 10.60 -8.29 -7.81
C PRO A 153 11.66 -7.33 -7.29
N LEU A 154 12.88 -7.79 -7.21
CA LEU A 154 14.02 -6.94 -6.89
C LEU A 154 14.86 -6.77 -8.15
N PRO A 155 15.36 -5.55 -8.44
CA PRO A 155 16.30 -5.34 -9.53
C PRO A 155 17.54 -6.22 -9.31
N GLU A 156 18.00 -6.90 -10.35
CA GLU A 156 19.18 -7.74 -10.27
C GLU A 156 20.36 -6.94 -9.67
N THR A 157 21.01 -7.53 -8.68
CA THR A 157 22.34 -7.05 -8.28
C THR A 157 23.23 -7.21 -9.48
N ALA A 158 23.74 -6.11 -10.05
CA ALA A 158 24.80 -6.22 -11.03
C ALA A 158 25.87 -7.12 -10.41
N ALA A 159 25.98 -8.35 -10.94
CA ALA A 159 27.07 -9.24 -10.59
C ALA A 159 28.35 -8.45 -10.86
N GLY A 160 29.18 -8.28 -9.83
CA GLY A 160 30.39 -7.49 -9.92
C GLY A 160 31.22 -7.94 -11.12
N ALA A 161 31.54 -6.97 -11.96
CA ALA A 161 32.57 -7.11 -12.95
C ALA A 161 33.94 -6.99 -12.27
#